data_c32c4acd24a07894fe621458dbad5b57
#
_entry.id   c32c4acd24a07894fe621458dbad5b57
#
_cell.length_a   1.000
_cell.length_b   1.000
_cell.length_c   1.000
_cell.angle_alpha   90.00
_cell.angle_beta   90.00
_cell.angle_gamma   90.00
#
_symmetry.space_group_name_H-M   'P 1'
#
loop_
_entity.id
_entity.type
_entity.pdbx_description
1 polymer ?
#
loop_
_entity_poly.entity_id
_entity_poly.type
_entity_poly.pdbx_seq_one_letter_code
_entity_poly.pdbx_strand_id
1 'polypeptide(L)'
;MFKPTFPLSFHKAEELEEFISINLSTLITAIQRFNPSVLIGSSGAFDSLISIRNKTINNQKSSGLRNKITLLDFNRIYQQIMRLDYSSLLKMPGLIRMRSKMIVPSVMLIKFVIENMEQPKFLVSKYALKEGLAFKILNT
;
A
#
# COMPACT_ATOMS: atom_id res chain seq x y z
N MET A 1 -4.61 -9.76 -18.89
CA MET A 1 -3.45 -9.20 -18.17
C MET A 1 -3.58 -7.67 -18.17
N PHE A 2 -3.80 -7.06 -17.00
CA PHE A 2 -4.01 -5.62 -16.87
C PHE A 2 -2.71 -4.88 -17.22
N LYS A 3 -2.72 -4.05 -18.26
CA LYS A 3 -1.61 -3.16 -18.63
C LYS A 3 -2.04 -1.72 -18.37
N PRO A 4 -1.75 -1.14 -17.21
CA PRO A 4 -2.14 0.22 -16.92
C PRO A 4 -1.36 1.20 -17.80
N THR A 5 -2.09 2.10 -18.46
CA THR A 5 -1.53 3.35 -19.01
C THR A 5 -1.59 4.40 -17.90
N PHE A 6 -0.54 5.17 -17.71
CA PHE A 6 -0.47 6.17 -16.62
C PHE A 6 -0.48 7.59 -17.19
N PRO A 7 -1.13 8.57 -16.54
CA PRO A 7 -1.98 8.40 -15.36
C PRO A 7 -3.14 7.44 -15.66
N LEU A 8 -3.61 6.74 -14.64
CA LEU A 8 -4.73 5.81 -14.81
C LEU A 8 -5.97 6.62 -15.21
N SER A 9 -6.58 6.32 -16.38
CA SER A 9 -7.83 6.97 -16.78
C SER A 9 -8.94 6.62 -15.80
N PHE A 10 -9.92 7.50 -15.64
CA PHE A 10 -11.06 7.30 -14.75
C PHE A 10 -11.72 5.94 -14.98
N HIS A 11 -12.03 5.58 -16.22
CA HIS A 11 -12.63 4.31 -16.59
C HIS A 11 -11.78 3.09 -16.17
N LYS A 12 -10.44 3.15 -16.35
CA LYS A 12 -9.57 2.05 -15.90
C LYS A 12 -9.42 1.95 -14.37
N ALA A 13 -9.59 3.07 -13.67
CA ALA A 13 -9.64 3.07 -12.21
C ALA A 13 -10.91 2.37 -11.73
N GLU A 14 -12.07 2.69 -12.33
CA GLU A 14 -13.35 2.02 -12.04
C GLU A 14 -13.29 0.52 -12.33
N GLU A 15 -12.79 0.11 -13.51
CA GLU A 15 -12.61 -1.31 -13.85
C GLU A 15 -11.74 -2.05 -12.81
N LEU A 16 -10.68 -1.41 -12.33
CA LEU A 16 -9.81 -2.01 -11.32
C LEU A 16 -10.48 -2.08 -9.95
N GLU A 17 -11.22 -1.05 -9.56
CA GLU A 17 -12.00 -1.03 -8.31
C GLU A 17 -13.08 -2.11 -8.32
N GLU A 18 -13.81 -2.26 -9.42
CA GLU A 18 -14.79 -3.33 -9.60
C GLU A 18 -14.14 -4.71 -9.51
N PHE A 19 -13.02 -4.91 -10.20
CA PHE A 19 -12.26 -6.17 -10.14
C PHE A 19 -11.82 -6.48 -8.70
N ILE A 20 -11.29 -5.50 -7.97
CA ILE A 20 -10.89 -5.63 -6.56
C ILE A 20 -12.11 -6.02 -5.71
N SER A 21 -13.22 -5.32 -5.86
CA SER A 21 -14.45 -5.53 -5.09
C SER A 21 -14.99 -6.96 -5.26
N ILE A 22 -15.07 -7.42 -6.49
CA ILE A 22 -15.57 -8.78 -6.81
C ILE A 22 -14.64 -9.84 -6.20
N ASN A 23 -13.33 -9.71 -6.39
CA ASN A 23 -12.37 -10.71 -5.95
C ASN A 23 -12.11 -10.70 -4.43
N LEU A 24 -12.42 -9.60 -3.75
CA LEU A 24 -12.26 -9.48 -2.30
C LEU A 24 -13.57 -9.52 -1.52
N SER A 25 -14.68 -9.93 -2.13
CA SER A 25 -15.98 -10.00 -1.47
C SER A 25 -15.95 -10.83 -0.18
N THR A 26 -15.27 -11.96 -0.18
CA THR A 26 -15.07 -12.79 1.04
C THR A 26 -14.27 -12.06 2.12
N LEU A 27 -13.23 -11.29 1.74
CA LEU A 27 -12.46 -10.48 2.68
C LEU A 27 -13.34 -9.38 3.30
N ILE A 28 -14.18 -8.72 2.51
CA ILE A 28 -15.10 -7.70 3.00
C ILE A 28 -16.08 -8.28 4.03
N THR A 29 -16.67 -9.43 3.73
CA THR A 29 -17.53 -10.16 4.66
C THR A 29 -16.79 -10.47 5.97
N ALA A 30 -15.52 -10.90 5.89
CA ALA A 30 -14.69 -11.16 7.07
C ALA A 30 -14.38 -9.88 7.85
N ILE A 31 -14.05 -8.77 7.17
CA ILE A 31 -13.83 -7.47 7.83
C ILE A 31 -15.08 -7.04 8.58
N GLN A 32 -16.25 -7.11 7.97
CA GLN A 32 -17.52 -6.75 8.60
C GLN A 32 -17.84 -7.65 9.81
N ARG A 33 -17.55 -8.94 9.70
CA ARG A 33 -17.80 -9.91 10.78
C ARG A 33 -16.87 -9.72 11.98
N PHE A 34 -15.58 -9.50 11.75
CA PHE A 34 -14.55 -9.49 12.80
C PHE A 34 -14.15 -8.08 13.24
N ASN A 35 -14.57 -7.08 12.50
CA ASN A 35 -14.29 -5.65 12.75
C ASN A 35 -12.83 -5.38 13.20
N PRO A 36 -11.81 -5.72 12.37
CA PRO A 36 -10.42 -5.53 12.76
C PRO A 36 -10.09 -4.05 12.88
N SER A 37 -9.44 -3.66 13.96
CA SER A 37 -9.04 -2.27 14.23
C SER A 37 -7.62 -1.94 13.72
N VAL A 38 -6.88 -2.93 13.21
CA VAL A 38 -5.49 -2.75 12.79
C VAL A 38 -5.26 -3.40 11.43
N LEU A 39 -4.73 -2.63 10.48
CA LEU A 39 -4.17 -3.14 9.23
C LEU A 39 -2.65 -3.22 9.36
N ILE A 40 -2.10 -4.42 9.26
CA ILE A 40 -0.65 -4.65 9.28
C ILE A 40 -0.19 -5.03 7.88
N GLY A 41 0.56 -4.15 7.25
CA GLY A 41 1.18 -4.41 5.95
C GLY A 41 2.61 -4.89 6.09
N SER A 42 3.05 -5.76 5.18
CA SER A 42 4.44 -6.22 5.12
C SER A 42 4.95 -6.28 3.69
N SER A 43 6.27 -6.02 3.52
CA SER A 43 6.96 -6.14 2.23
C SER A 43 6.40 -5.26 1.10
N GLY A 44 6.94 -5.39 -0.08
CA GLY A 44 6.41 -4.88 -1.35
C GLY A 44 5.97 -3.42 -1.34
N ALA A 45 4.66 -3.20 -1.50
CA ALA A 45 4.06 -1.88 -1.56
C ALA A 45 4.23 -1.09 -0.26
N PHE A 46 4.14 -1.77 0.89
CA PHE A 46 4.26 -1.13 2.21
C PHE A 46 5.67 -0.56 2.45
N ASP A 47 6.72 -1.27 2.02
CA ASP A 47 8.10 -0.74 2.06
C ASP A 47 8.23 0.51 1.17
N SER A 48 7.58 0.50 -0.01
CA SER A 48 7.55 1.66 -0.90
C SER A 48 6.84 2.84 -0.26
N LEU A 49 5.69 2.63 0.38
CA LEU A 49 4.95 3.68 1.08
C LEU A 49 5.80 4.33 2.19
N ILE A 50 6.47 3.52 3.01
CA ILE A 50 7.39 4.03 4.05
C ILE A 50 8.54 4.82 3.42
N SER A 51 9.15 4.29 2.35
CA SER A 51 10.27 4.95 1.67
C SER A 51 9.86 6.28 1.04
N ILE A 52 8.70 6.33 0.36
CA ILE A 52 8.14 7.54 -0.22
C ILE A 52 7.86 8.56 0.89
N ARG A 53 7.13 8.15 1.96
CA ARG A 53 6.85 9.01 3.10
C ARG A 53 8.11 9.65 3.68
N ASN A 54 9.13 8.84 3.94
CA ASN A 54 10.37 9.31 4.54
C ASN A 54 11.14 10.30 3.64
N LYS A 55 11.00 10.19 2.32
CA LYS A 55 11.67 11.08 1.36
C LYS A 55 10.85 12.27 0.93
N THR A 56 9.51 12.21 0.99
CA THR A 56 8.64 13.28 0.49
C THR A 56 7.97 14.10 1.60
N ILE A 57 7.60 13.47 2.70
CA ILE A 57 6.80 14.11 3.76
C ILE A 57 7.67 14.51 4.96
N ASN A 58 8.68 13.73 5.28
CA ASN A 58 9.54 13.95 6.45
C ASN A 58 10.97 14.34 6.06
N ASN A 59 11.20 15.62 5.83
CA ASN A 59 12.56 16.19 5.91
C ASN A 59 13.05 16.36 7.37
N GLN A 60 12.24 15.99 8.38
CA GLN A 60 12.60 16.13 9.78
C GLN A 60 12.87 14.76 10.43
N LYS A 61 14.02 14.70 11.11
CA LYS A 61 14.58 13.59 11.87
C LYS A 61 13.71 13.19 13.08
N SER A 62 12.49 12.70 12.89
CA SER A 62 11.75 12.10 13.99
C SER A 62 12.07 10.61 14.08
N SER A 63 12.98 10.28 14.97
CA SER A 63 13.55 8.93 15.18
C SER A 63 12.53 7.86 15.59
N GLY A 64 11.32 8.23 16.00
CA GLY A 64 10.30 7.29 16.49
C GLY A 64 9.31 6.77 15.44
N LEU A 65 9.23 7.38 14.26
CA LEU A 65 8.19 7.10 13.26
C LEU A 65 8.69 6.42 11.98
N ARG A 66 9.93 5.96 11.93
CA ARG A 66 10.56 5.44 10.70
C ARG A 66 9.78 4.31 10.00
N ASN A 67 8.99 3.55 10.74
CA ASN A 67 8.22 2.41 10.20
C ASN A 67 6.72 2.54 10.45
N LYS A 68 6.24 3.71 10.80
CA LYS A 68 4.81 3.98 10.97
C LYS A 68 4.34 4.84 9.80
N ILE A 69 3.16 4.61 9.33
CA ILE A 69 2.46 5.43 8.35
C ILE A 69 1.08 5.74 8.93
N THR A 70 0.69 7.00 8.89
CA THR A 70 -0.66 7.39 9.29
C THR A 70 -1.61 7.27 8.11
N LEU A 71 -2.92 7.19 8.36
CA LEU A 71 -3.92 7.26 7.29
C LEU A 71 -3.82 8.56 6.49
N LEU A 72 -3.46 9.66 7.16
CA LEU A 72 -3.24 10.95 6.49
C LEU A 72 -2.03 10.89 5.55
N ASP A 73 -0.91 10.29 5.99
CA ASP A 73 0.27 10.10 5.13
C ASP A 73 -0.07 9.21 3.94
N PHE A 74 -0.78 8.10 4.19
CA PHE A 74 -1.22 7.20 3.12
C PHE A 74 -2.08 7.93 2.10
N ASN A 75 -3.09 8.67 2.54
CA ASN A 75 -3.99 9.41 1.64
C ASN A 75 -3.22 10.46 0.80
N ARG A 76 -2.25 11.17 1.38
CA ARG A 76 -1.39 12.10 0.64
C ARG A 76 -0.57 11.40 -0.45
N ILE A 77 0.07 10.28 -0.09
CA ILE A 77 0.86 9.48 -1.03
C ILE A 77 -0.03 8.88 -2.12
N TYR A 78 -1.21 8.36 -1.76
CA TYR A 78 -2.20 7.85 -2.70
C TYR A 78 -2.58 8.90 -3.73
N GLN A 79 -3.00 10.09 -3.28
CA GLN A 79 -3.38 11.20 -4.17
C GLN A 79 -2.22 11.62 -5.09
N GLN A 80 -0.99 11.63 -4.58
CA GLN A 80 0.19 11.94 -5.37
C GLN A 80 0.41 10.87 -6.45
N ILE A 81 0.40 9.59 -6.09
CA ILE A 81 0.62 8.46 -7.02
C ILE A 81 -0.43 8.46 -8.13
N MET A 82 -1.71 8.65 -7.79
CA MET A 82 -2.82 8.59 -8.76
C MET A 82 -2.77 9.68 -9.83
N ARG A 83 -2.07 10.80 -9.57
CA ARG A 83 -1.93 11.92 -10.50
C ARG A 83 -0.71 11.83 -11.42
N LEU A 84 0.25 10.96 -11.09
CA LEU A 84 1.51 10.88 -11.82
C LEU A 84 1.40 9.98 -13.05
N ASP A 85 2.03 10.41 -14.13
CA ASP A 85 2.33 9.55 -15.27
C ASP A 85 3.48 8.56 -14.95
N TYR A 86 3.68 7.59 -15.82
CA TYR A 86 4.70 6.56 -15.59
C TYR A 86 6.12 7.14 -15.49
N SER A 87 6.42 8.16 -16.29
CA SER A 87 7.75 8.81 -16.30
C SER A 87 8.04 9.51 -14.96
N SER A 88 7.03 10.13 -14.38
CA SER A 88 7.08 10.78 -13.08
C SER A 88 7.13 9.75 -11.92
N LEU A 89 6.40 8.63 -12.03
CA LEU A 89 6.50 7.53 -11.08
C LEU A 89 7.91 6.93 -11.02
N LEU A 90 8.58 6.80 -12.17
CA LEU A 90 9.98 6.33 -12.23
C LEU A 90 10.97 7.25 -11.50
N LYS A 91 10.65 8.53 -11.38
CA LYS A 91 11.46 9.56 -10.72
C LYS A 91 11.00 9.86 -9.29
N MET A 92 9.91 9.22 -8.83
CA MET A 92 9.33 9.51 -7.52
C MET A 92 10.30 9.16 -6.40
N PRO A 93 10.66 10.11 -5.51
CA PRO A 93 11.57 9.85 -4.41
C PRO A 93 11.03 8.76 -3.48
N GLY A 94 11.84 7.73 -3.23
CA GLY A 94 11.45 6.60 -2.39
C GLY A 94 10.80 5.43 -3.11
N LEU A 95 10.37 5.60 -4.36
CA LEU A 95 9.85 4.52 -5.17
C LEU A 95 10.98 3.89 -6.01
N ILE A 96 11.21 2.60 -5.84
CA ILE A 96 12.20 1.90 -6.67
C ILE A 96 11.61 1.58 -8.04
N ARG A 97 12.41 1.71 -9.09
CA ARG A 97 12.02 1.56 -10.50
C ARG A 97 11.24 0.28 -10.78
N MET A 98 11.68 -0.83 -10.19
CA MET A 98 11.04 -2.14 -10.37
C MET A 98 9.57 -2.17 -9.88
N ARG A 99 9.22 -1.33 -8.91
CA ARG A 99 7.87 -1.25 -8.33
C ARG A 99 6.96 -0.21 -8.98
N SER A 100 7.49 0.65 -9.85
CA SER A 100 6.70 1.75 -10.46
C SER A 100 5.50 1.26 -11.26
N LYS A 101 5.58 0.08 -11.88
CA LYS A 101 4.44 -0.52 -12.61
C LYS A 101 3.33 -1.06 -11.71
N MET A 102 3.68 -1.44 -10.48
CA MET A 102 2.75 -2.11 -9.55
C MET A 102 2.24 -1.19 -8.45
N ILE A 103 2.83 0.00 -8.29
CA ILE A 103 2.48 0.86 -7.16
C ILE A 103 1.02 1.33 -7.21
N VAL A 104 0.51 1.70 -8.40
CA VAL A 104 -0.86 2.18 -8.56
C VAL A 104 -1.89 1.13 -8.16
N PRO A 105 -1.91 -0.09 -8.75
CA PRO A 105 -2.85 -1.12 -8.30
C PRO A 105 -2.64 -1.51 -6.84
N SER A 106 -1.41 -1.45 -6.32
CA SER A 106 -1.14 -1.76 -4.92
C SER A 106 -1.76 -0.73 -3.96
N VAL A 107 -1.64 0.56 -4.24
CA VAL A 107 -2.24 1.58 -3.36
C VAL A 107 -3.76 1.60 -3.48
N MET A 108 -4.33 1.28 -4.64
CA MET A 108 -5.77 1.12 -4.80
C MET A 108 -6.30 -0.05 -3.98
N LEU A 109 -5.63 -1.20 -4.00
CA LEU A 109 -5.97 -2.36 -3.18
C LEU A 109 -5.91 -2.02 -1.67
N ILE A 110 -4.83 -1.37 -1.23
CA ILE A 110 -4.68 -0.97 0.17
C ILE A 110 -5.78 0.02 0.57
N LYS A 111 -6.07 1.00 -0.28
CA LYS A 111 -7.15 1.96 -0.05
C LYS A 111 -8.50 1.27 0.09
N PHE A 112 -8.81 0.35 -0.82
CA PHE A 112 -10.05 -0.43 -0.77
C PHE A 112 -10.21 -1.18 0.55
N VAL A 113 -9.15 -1.83 1.04
CA VAL A 113 -9.19 -2.52 2.34
C VAL A 113 -9.42 -1.54 3.48
N ILE A 114 -8.69 -0.41 3.51
CA ILE A 114 -8.82 0.62 4.54
C ILE A 114 -10.25 1.19 4.60
N GLU A 115 -10.87 1.45 3.45
CA GLU A 115 -12.23 2.02 3.36
C GLU A 115 -13.33 1.07 3.85
N ASN A 116 -13.07 -0.23 3.88
CA ASN A 116 -13.97 -1.23 4.41
C ASN A 116 -13.74 -1.54 5.91
N MET A 117 -12.81 -0.84 6.58
CA MET A 117 -12.52 -0.98 8.00
C MET A 117 -12.99 0.25 8.77
N GLU A 118 -13.46 0.06 10.01
CA GLU A 118 -13.78 1.15 10.92
C GLU A 118 -12.51 1.72 11.58
N GLN A 119 -12.11 2.93 11.17
CA GLN A 119 -10.98 3.70 11.75
C GLN A 119 -9.70 2.86 11.99
N PRO A 120 -9.18 2.17 10.98
CA PRO A 120 -8.06 1.25 11.18
C PRO A 120 -6.79 1.99 11.59
N LYS A 121 -6.05 1.42 12.53
CA LYS A 121 -4.64 1.76 12.73
C LYS A 121 -3.83 1.11 11.61
N PHE A 122 -2.94 1.88 10.99
CA PHE A 122 -2.10 1.38 9.91
C PHE A 122 -0.67 1.18 10.41
N LEU A 123 -0.21 -0.06 10.39
CA LEU A 123 1.14 -0.44 10.80
C LEU A 123 1.88 -1.11 9.64
N VAL A 124 3.21 -0.98 9.61
CA VAL A 124 4.05 -1.68 8.65
C VAL A 124 5.05 -2.56 9.40
N SER A 125 4.99 -3.86 9.11
CA SER A 125 5.94 -4.84 9.63
C SER A 125 7.20 -4.86 8.77
N LYS A 126 8.36 -4.96 9.42
CA LYS A 126 9.65 -5.24 8.76
C LYS A 126 9.80 -6.73 8.42
N TYR A 127 9.03 -7.57 9.06
CA TYR A 127 9.07 -9.01 8.89
C TYR A 127 8.00 -9.45 7.90
N ALA A 128 8.36 -10.33 6.99
CA ALA A 128 7.49 -10.89 5.97
C ALA A 128 7.65 -12.42 5.93
N LEU A 129 7.17 -13.06 4.87
CA LEU A 129 7.18 -14.52 4.72
C LEU A 129 8.59 -15.13 4.86
N LYS A 130 9.61 -14.48 4.30
CA LYS A 130 10.99 -14.99 4.34
C LYS A 130 11.58 -15.02 5.75
N GLU A 131 11.33 -14.01 6.57
CA GLU A 131 11.75 -13.97 7.95
C GLU A 131 10.98 -15.00 8.80
N GLY A 132 9.68 -15.15 8.56
CA GLY A 132 8.86 -16.20 9.20
C GLY A 132 9.34 -17.62 8.88
N LEU A 133 9.70 -17.87 7.60
CA LEU A 133 10.25 -19.16 7.18
C LEU A 133 11.62 -19.42 7.84
N ALA A 134 12.52 -18.42 7.82
CA ALA A 134 13.82 -18.54 8.47
C ALA A 134 13.67 -18.84 9.97
N PHE A 135 12.79 -18.13 10.66
CA PHE A 135 12.49 -18.37 12.08
C PHE A 135 12.00 -19.81 12.31
N LYS A 136 11.08 -20.31 11.48
CA LYS A 136 10.57 -21.68 11.59
C LYS A 136 11.69 -22.72 11.42
N ILE A 137 12.57 -22.55 10.43
CA ILE A 137 13.69 -23.48 10.17
C ILE A 137 14.69 -23.48 11.33
N LEU A 138 14.98 -22.32 11.92
CA LEU A 138 15.97 -22.19 12.99
C LEU A 138 15.46 -22.68 14.35
N ASN A 139 14.16 -22.84 14.53
CA ASN A 139 13.53 -23.29 15.79
C ASN A 139 12.87 -24.68 15.67
N THR A 140 13.17 -25.43 14.61
CA THR A 140 12.83 -26.85 14.46
C THR A 140 14.05 -27.70 14.73
#